data_3332d927993a3ebe6503fe97ccbdd315
#
_entry.id   3332d927993a3ebe6503fe97ccbdd315
#
_cell.length_a   1.000
_cell.length_b   1.000
_cell.length_c   1.000
_cell.angle_alpha   90.00
_cell.angle_beta   90.00
_cell.angle_gamma   90.00
#
_symmetry.space_group_name_H-M   'P 1'
#
loop_
_entity.id
_entity.type
_entity.pdbx_description
1 polymer ?
#
loop_
_entity_poly.entity_id
_entity_poly.type
_entity_poly.pdbx_seq_one_letter_code
_entity_poly.pdbx_strand_id
1 'polypeptide(L)'
;MPQSNKRKRIMLFVIGALAIGFLLLTAFVFFFPISSVDREFSEEIQEHHNQLLDTVMKAISWVGYMPAAPIMVVGTALIFYMFKYKKEALFVMFTMLSGVVSSSIKLLIDRPRPSEPLVRIIVKTQQQSFPSGHVLFYVLFFGFLTLLMYEVKTIPKYIRLPVSVISLFFIFSIPYSRVYLGAHWFTDVTAGFLLGLICLYILSVLYLKRPSPKK
;
A
#
# COMPACT_ATOMS: atom_id res chain seq x y z
N MET A 1 -20.44 27.89 0.94
CA MET A 1 -19.28 27.90 1.87
C MET A 1 -19.37 26.93 3.08
N PRO A 2 -20.54 26.57 3.68
CA PRO A 2 -20.60 25.64 4.83
C PRO A 2 -20.15 24.21 4.51
N GLN A 3 -20.40 23.69 3.30
CA GLN A 3 -20.05 22.31 2.91
C GLN A 3 -18.53 22.05 2.84
N SER A 4 -17.71 23.05 2.49
CA SER A 4 -16.25 22.92 2.44
C SER A 4 -15.64 22.67 3.82
N ASN A 5 -16.15 23.33 4.85
CA ASN A 5 -15.66 23.16 6.23
C ASN A 5 -16.08 21.84 6.85
N LYS A 6 -17.29 21.33 6.52
CA LYS A 6 -17.75 20.01 6.97
C LYS A 6 -16.89 18.89 6.38
N ARG A 7 -16.62 18.92 5.07
CA ARG A 7 -15.73 17.93 4.40
C ARG A 7 -14.32 17.94 5.00
N LYS A 8 -13.72 19.11 5.24
CA LYS A 8 -12.41 19.22 5.87
C LYS A 8 -12.38 18.60 7.27
N ARG A 9 -13.41 18.87 8.10
CA ARG A 9 -13.53 18.28 9.44
C ARG A 9 -13.65 16.77 9.39
N ILE A 10 -14.49 16.20 8.49
CA ILE A 10 -14.62 14.76 8.31
C ILE A 10 -13.29 14.14 7.90
N MET A 11 -12.59 14.75 6.94
CA MET A 11 -11.28 14.25 6.49
C MET A 11 -10.23 14.28 7.61
N LEU A 12 -10.19 15.34 8.40
CA LEU A 12 -9.29 15.42 9.57
C LEU A 12 -9.62 14.36 10.62
N PHE A 13 -10.91 14.13 10.87
CA PHE A 13 -11.36 13.07 11.78
C PHE A 13 -10.93 11.68 11.28
N VAL A 14 -11.18 11.38 10.00
CA VAL A 14 -10.79 10.09 9.39
C VAL A 14 -9.29 9.86 9.47
N ILE A 15 -8.49 10.88 9.11
CA ILE A 15 -7.01 10.76 9.18
C ILE A 15 -6.54 10.62 10.64
N GLY A 16 -7.16 11.36 11.57
CA GLY A 16 -6.87 11.21 12.99
C GLY A 16 -7.17 9.79 13.49
N ALA A 17 -8.31 9.23 13.10
CA ALA A 17 -8.68 7.85 13.44
C ALA A 17 -7.71 6.82 12.85
N LEU A 18 -7.31 6.97 11.57
CA LEU A 18 -6.30 6.11 10.94
C LEU A 18 -4.94 6.21 11.64
N ALA A 19 -4.50 7.42 12.01
CA ALA A 19 -3.25 7.63 12.72
C ALA A 19 -3.28 7.01 14.13
N ILE A 20 -4.37 7.20 14.87
CA ILE A 20 -4.56 6.57 16.18
C ILE A 20 -4.57 5.05 16.03
N GLY A 21 -5.33 4.50 15.07
CA GLY A 21 -5.35 3.06 14.79
C GLY A 21 -3.97 2.49 14.46
N PHE A 22 -3.19 3.20 13.64
CA PHE A 22 -1.81 2.81 13.34
C PHE A 22 -0.91 2.83 14.59
N LEU A 23 -1.00 3.87 15.42
CA LEU A 23 -0.21 3.98 16.66
C LEU A 23 -0.58 2.91 17.68
N LEU A 24 -1.88 2.64 17.87
CA LEU A 24 -2.35 1.58 18.77
C LEU A 24 -1.88 0.21 18.29
N LEU A 25 -1.97 -0.06 16.98
CA LEU A 25 -1.49 -1.31 16.41
C LEU A 25 0.04 -1.45 16.52
N THR A 26 0.77 -0.34 16.36
CA THR A 26 2.23 -0.31 16.55
C THR A 26 2.60 -0.62 17.99
N ALA A 27 1.92 -0.01 18.97
CA ALA A 27 2.11 -0.31 20.38
C ALA A 27 1.76 -1.77 20.70
N PHE A 28 0.64 -2.27 20.18
CA PHE A 28 0.24 -3.68 20.34
C PHE A 28 1.34 -4.63 19.84
N VAL A 29 1.83 -4.43 18.63
CA VAL A 29 2.89 -5.26 18.03
C VAL A 29 4.22 -5.16 18.77
N PHE A 30 4.53 -3.98 19.31
CA PHE A 30 5.75 -3.78 20.11
C PHE A 30 5.74 -4.61 21.40
N PHE A 31 4.59 -4.67 22.11
CA PHE A 31 4.46 -5.46 23.33
C PHE A 31 4.15 -6.95 23.04
N PHE A 32 3.50 -7.26 21.95
CA PHE A 32 3.11 -8.62 21.55
C PHE A 32 3.59 -8.93 20.13
N PRO A 33 4.91 -9.19 19.93
CA PRO A 33 5.48 -9.39 18.59
C PRO A 33 4.88 -10.55 17.81
N ILE A 34 4.42 -11.60 18.49
CA ILE A 34 3.72 -12.76 17.92
C ILE A 34 2.44 -12.95 18.72
N SER A 35 1.30 -12.53 18.15
CA SER A 35 0.00 -12.62 18.82
C SER A 35 -0.79 -13.86 18.36
N SER A 36 -1.77 -14.30 19.19
CA SER A 36 -2.72 -15.36 18.79
C SER A 36 -3.51 -14.97 17.54
N VAL A 37 -3.94 -13.70 17.47
CA VAL A 37 -4.65 -13.14 16.32
C VAL A 37 -3.85 -13.31 15.02
N ASP A 38 -2.54 -13.02 15.05
CA ASP A 38 -1.70 -13.18 13.86
C ASP A 38 -1.58 -14.63 13.40
N ARG A 39 -1.50 -15.56 14.36
CA ARG A 39 -1.42 -17.00 14.07
C ARG A 39 -2.74 -17.52 13.50
N GLU A 40 -3.85 -17.26 14.19
CA GLU A 40 -5.18 -17.71 13.77
C GLU A 40 -5.54 -17.22 12.36
N PHE A 41 -5.32 -15.92 12.07
CA PHE A 41 -5.54 -15.39 10.71
C PHE A 41 -4.60 -16.00 9.66
N SER A 42 -3.36 -16.30 10.02
CA SER A 42 -2.42 -16.93 9.10
C SER A 42 -2.81 -18.38 8.80
N GLU A 43 -3.21 -19.13 9.83
CA GLU A 43 -3.70 -20.51 9.71
C GLU A 43 -4.96 -20.57 8.83
N GLU A 44 -5.96 -19.74 9.11
CA GLU A 44 -7.22 -19.66 8.35
C GLU A 44 -6.98 -19.31 6.88
N ILE A 45 -6.14 -18.30 6.60
CA ILE A 45 -5.81 -17.89 5.23
C ILE A 45 -5.04 -18.98 4.47
N GLN A 46 -4.24 -19.79 5.17
CA GLN A 46 -3.44 -20.88 4.59
C GLN A 46 -4.13 -22.24 4.61
N GLU A 47 -5.31 -22.38 5.23
CA GLU A 47 -6.05 -23.64 5.30
C GLU A 47 -6.29 -24.24 3.91
N HIS A 48 -6.72 -23.40 2.97
CA HIS A 48 -6.95 -23.79 1.58
C HIS A 48 -5.76 -23.37 0.72
N HIS A 49 -4.85 -24.31 0.47
CA HIS A 49 -3.67 -24.05 -0.37
C HIS A 49 -3.55 -25.05 -1.51
N ASN A 50 -3.14 -24.56 -2.66
CA ASN A 50 -2.81 -25.38 -3.84
C ASN A 50 -1.80 -24.64 -4.73
N GLN A 51 -1.19 -25.38 -5.67
CA GLN A 51 -0.14 -24.82 -6.54
C GLN A 51 -0.61 -23.63 -7.41
N LEU A 52 -1.87 -23.63 -7.85
CA LEU A 52 -2.44 -22.53 -8.62
C LEU A 52 -2.53 -21.26 -7.76
N LEU A 53 -3.08 -21.39 -6.54
CA LEU A 53 -3.22 -20.28 -5.60
C LEU A 53 -1.85 -19.74 -5.19
N ASP A 54 -0.87 -20.61 -4.91
CA ASP A 54 0.53 -20.21 -4.64
C ASP A 54 1.09 -19.35 -5.78
N THR A 55 0.86 -19.75 -7.03
CA THR A 55 1.32 -19.03 -8.22
C THR A 55 0.64 -17.68 -8.37
N VAL A 56 -0.68 -17.61 -8.19
CA VAL A 56 -1.46 -16.37 -8.26
C VAL A 56 -1.01 -15.39 -7.15
N MET A 57 -0.84 -15.86 -5.92
CA MET A 57 -0.41 -15.01 -4.80
C MET A 57 1.01 -14.50 -4.98
N LYS A 58 1.92 -15.33 -5.53
CA LYS A 58 3.27 -14.87 -5.94
C LYS A 58 3.19 -13.81 -7.04
N ALA A 59 2.35 -14.00 -8.06
CA ALA A 59 2.19 -13.05 -9.15
C ALA A 59 1.64 -11.69 -8.66
N ILE A 60 0.63 -11.70 -7.77
CA ILE A 60 0.11 -10.48 -7.13
C ILE A 60 1.24 -9.75 -6.37
N SER A 61 2.03 -10.48 -5.59
CA SER A 61 3.13 -9.89 -4.81
C SER A 61 4.31 -9.43 -5.65
N TRP A 62 4.51 -10.00 -6.85
CA TRP A 62 5.72 -9.77 -7.66
C TRP A 62 5.95 -8.30 -8.00
N VAL A 63 4.87 -7.56 -8.27
CA VAL A 63 4.92 -6.13 -8.61
C VAL A 63 5.54 -5.27 -7.50
N GLY A 64 5.50 -5.71 -6.25
CA GLY A 64 6.06 -5.01 -5.10
C GLY A 64 7.52 -5.36 -4.77
N TYR A 65 8.14 -6.30 -5.48
CA TYR A 65 9.54 -6.66 -5.26
C TYR A 65 10.52 -5.75 -6.05
N MET A 66 11.77 -5.74 -5.60
CA MET A 66 12.86 -5.16 -6.36
C MET A 66 13.29 -6.14 -7.48
N PRO A 67 13.54 -5.67 -8.73
CA PRO A 67 13.46 -4.28 -9.18
C PRO A 67 12.09 -3.88 -9.79
N ALA A 68 11.06 -4.73 -9.73
CA ALA A 68 9.78 -4.52 -10.42
C ALA A 68 9.06 -3.23 -9.95
N ALA A 69 8.99 -2.99 -8.63
CA ALA A 69 8.33 -1.82 -8.09
C ALA A 69 8.90 -0.48 -8.60
N PRO A 70 10.22 -0.21 -8.51
CA PRO A 70 10.77 1.02 -9.07
C PRO A 70 10.64 1.10 -10.59
N ILE A 71 10.79 0.00 -11.33
CA ILE A 71 10.57 -0.01 -12.79
C ILE A 71 9.13 0.41 -13.13
N MET A 72 8.14 -0.11 -12.40
CA MET A 72 6.74 0.25 -12.60
C MET A 72 6.48 1.73 -12.29
N VAL A 73 7.02 2.26 -11.19
CA VAL A 73 6.87 3.68 -10.83
C VAL A 73 7.50 4.57 -11.88
N VAL A 74 8.75 4.31 -12.26
CA VAL A 74 9.48 5.09 -13.28
C VAL A 74 8.78 4.98 -14.63
N GLY A 75 8.39 3.78 -15.06
CA GLY A 75 7.66 3.57 -16.32
C GLY A 75 6.34 4.35 -16.36
N THR A 76 5.57 4.30 -15.27
CA THR A 76 4.33 5.08 -15.15
C THR A 76 4.60 6.59 -15.19
N ALA A 77 5.62 7.06 -14.47
CA ALA A 77 5.99 8.48 -14.49
C ALA A 77 6.45 8.93 -15.88
N LEU A 78 7.23 8.11 -16.60
CA LEU A 78 7.64 8.38 -17.98
C LEU A 78 6.44 8.48 -18.92
N ILE A 79 5.47 7.58 -18.81
CA ILE A 79 4.23 7.65 -19.61
C ILE A 79 3.54 9.00 -19.34
N PHE A 80 3.30 9.39 -18.11
CA PHE A 80 2.70 10.69 -17.80
C PHE A 80 3.53 11.85 -18.35
N TYR A 81 4.86 11.79 -18.22
CA TYR A 81 5.76 12.83 -18.73
C TYR A 81 5.70 12.99 -20.26
N MET A 82 5.71 11.88 -20.99
CA MET A 82 5.61 11.85 -22.45
C MET A 82 4.30 12.49 -22.95
N PHE A 83 3.19 12.27 -22.24
CA PHE A 83 1.90 12.89 -22.54
C PHE A 83 1.75 14.30 -21.95
N LYS A 84 2.86 14.95 -21.55
CA LYS A 84 2.90 16.33 -21.00
C LYS A 84 2.25 16.50 -19.62
N TYR A 85 1.95 15.44 -18.90
CA TYR A 85 1.45 15.46 -17.52
C TYR A 85 2.61 15.50 -16.53
N LYS A 86 3.44 16.57 -16.58
CA LYS A 86 4.68 16.70 -15.80
C LYS A 86 4.45 16.71 -14.29
N LYS A 87 3.37 17.33 -13.83
CA LYS A 87 2.99 17.35 -12.41
C LYS A 87 2.64 15.95 -11.92
N GLU A 88 1.82 15.23 -12.67
CA GLU A 88 1.40 13.87 -12.38
C GLU A 88 2.62 12.94 -12.33
N ALA A 89 3.51 13.03 -13.31
CA ALA A 89 4.76 12.27 -13.36
C ALA A 89 5.61 12.49 -12.10
N LEU A 90 5.79 13.74 -11.67
CA LEU A 90 6.54 14.06 -10.45
C LEU A 90 5.89 13.46 -9.21
N PHE A 91 4.57 13.53 -9.09
CA PHE A 91 3.86 13.01 -7.92
C PHE A 91 3.81 11.48 -7.91
N VAL A 92 3.78 10.81 -9.08
CA VAL A 92 3.98 9.36 -9.19
C VAL A 92 5.35 8.96 -8.65
N MET A 93 6.42 9.70 -8.96
CA MET A 93 7.75 9.43 -8.42
C MET A 93 7.79 9.52 -6.88
N PHE A 94 7.03 10.42 -6.25
CA PHE A 94 6.97 10.51 -4.79
C PHE A 94 6.40 9.26 -4.11
N THR A 95 5.68 8.39 -4.83
CA THR A 95 5.23 7.12 -4.26
C THR A 95 6.38 6.19 -3.87
N MET A 96 7.58 6.36 -4.44
CA MET A 96 8.78 5.62 -4.04
C MET A 96 9.20 5.90 -2.59
N LEU A 97 8.81 7.04 -2.01
CA LEU A 97 9.08 7.37 -0.61
C LEU A 97 8.45 6.38 0.36
N SER A 98 7.46 5.58 -0.08
CA SER A 98 6.92 4.46 0.70
C SER A 98 8.00 3.49 1.18
N GLY A 99 9.01 3.24 0.37
CA GLY A 99 10.16 2.40 0.73
C GLY A 99 10.95 2.98 1.89
N VAL A 100 11.23 4.30 1.86
CA VAL A 100 11.93 5.01 2.95
C VAL A 100 11.12 4.96 4.23
N VAL A 101 9.81 5.30 4.15
CA VAL A 101 8.90 5.29 5.31
C VAL A 101 8.83 3.89 5.93
N SER A 102 8.63 2.85 5.10
CA SER A 102 8.59 1.47 5.59
C SER A 102 9.89 1.05 6.26
N SER A 103 11.04 1.32 5.63
CA SER A 103 12.36 0.92 6.15
C SER A 103 12.69 1.61 7.46
N SER A 104 12.36 2.91 7.61
CA SER A 104 12.57 3.64 8.86
C SER A 104 11.79 3.02 10.03
N ILE A 105 10.51 2.66 9.81
CA ILE A 105 9.69 2.06 10.87
C ILE A 105 10.16 0.63 11.18
N LYS A 106 10.58 -0.14 10.17
CA LYS A 106 11.13 -1.49 10.36
C LYS A 106 12.34 -1.50 11.31
N LEU A 107 13.24 -0.55 11.15
CA LEU A 107 14.43 -0.42 12.02
C LEU A 107 14.05 -0.05 13.46
N LEU A 108 12.95 0.68 13.67
CA LEU A 108 12.51 1.10 15.01
C LEU A 108 11.77 -0.01 15.76
N ILE A 109 10.99 -0.84 15.07
CA ILE A 109 10.10 -1.83 15.70
C ILE A 109 10.75 -3.22 15.77
N ASP A 110 11.65 -3.55 14.83
CA ASP A 110 12.44 -4.80 14.77
C ASP A 110 11.64 -6.10 15.00
N ARG A 111 10.44 -6.16 14.42
CA ARG A 111 9.52 -7.29 14.58
C ARG A 111 9.98 -8.54 13.83
N PRO A 112 10.00 -9.74 14.46
CA PRO A 112 10.28 -11.00 13.77
C PRO A 112 9.17 -11.34 12.76
N ARG A 113 9.59 -12.01 11.67
CA ARG A 113 8.67 -12.51 10.65
C ARG A 113 8.01 -13.82 11.04
N PRO A 114 6.91 -14.19 10.33
CA PRO A 114 6.39 -15.54 10.39
C PRO A 114 7.47 -16.58 10.12
N SER A 115 7.45 -17.67 10.88
CA SER A 115 8.43 -18.76 10.79
C SER A 115 7.76 -20.13 10.97
N GLU A 116 8.37 -21.18 10.42
CA GLU A 116 7.97 -22.54 10.70
C GLU A 116 8.34 -22.90 12.17
N PRO A 117 7.55 -23.75 12.87
CA PRO A 117 6.35 -24.44 12.36
C PRO A 117 5.04 -23.63 12.52
N LEU A 118 5.08 -22.35 12.91
CA LEU A 118 3.88 -21.57 13.22
C LEU A 118 3.00 -21.33 11.98
N VAL A 119 3.61 -21.11 10.81
CA VAL A 119 2.92 -20.89 9.53
C VAL A 119 3.74 -21.45 8.38
N ARG A 120 3.08 -21.78 7.28
CA ARG A 120 3.73 -22.24 6.03
C ARG A 120 4.45 -21.06 5.37
N ILE A 121 5.75 -21.18 5.10
CA ILE A 121 6.56 -20.15 4.46
C ILE A 121 6.73 -20.47 2.96
N ILE A 122 6.02 -19.73 2.11
CA ILE A 122 6.09 -19.89 0.64
C ILE A 122 7.13 -18.93 0.04
N VAL A 123 7.33 -17.77 0.68
CA VAL A 123 8.29 -16.75 0.24
C VAL A 123 9.13 -16.30 1.44
N LYS A 124 10.43 -16.59 1.39
CA LYS A 124 11.40 -16.12 2.39
C LYS A 124 11.80 -14.67 2.12
N THR A 125 11.86 -13.88 3.17
CA THR A 125 12.25 -12.46 3.14
C THR A 125 13.17 -12.15 4.31
N GLN A 126 14.16 -11.28 4.12
CA GLN A 126 15.25 -11.08 5.10
C GLN A 126 15.06 -9.86 6.03
N GLN A 127 14.23 -8.89 5.65
CA GLN A 127 14.01 -7.67 6.46
C GLN A 127 13.00 -7.91 7.58
N GLN A 128 12.96 -7.01 8.58
CA GLN A 128 11.96 -6.99 9.66
C GLN A 128 10.52 -7.00 9.12
N SER A 129 9.57 -7.49 9.93
CA SER A 129 8.22 -7.75 9.47
C SER A 129 7.36 -6.49 9.41
N PHE A 130 7.37 -5.65 10.45
CA PHE A 130 6.43 -4.54 10.64
C PHE A 130 6.96 -3.19 10.17
N PRO A 131 6.16 -2.39 9.46
CA PRO A 131 4.92 -2.73 8.76
C PRO A 131 5.19 -3.40 7.41
N SER A 132 4.15 -3.94 6.75
CA SER A 132 4.29 -4.50 5.40
C SER A 132 4.58 -3.44 4.36
N GLY A 133 5.81 -3.43 3.83
CA GLY A 133 6.23 -2.47 2.80
C GLY A 133 5.52 -2.66 1.46
N HIS A 134 5.18 -3.91 1.08
CA HIS A 134 4.38 -4.20 -0.11
C HIS A 134 3.01 -3.57 -0.01
N VAL A 135 2.31 -3.78 1.12
CA VAL A 135 0.96 -3.23 1.31
C VAL A 135 0.99 -1.70 1.29
N LEU A 136 1.93 -1.08 2.02
CA LEU A 136 2.10 0.37 2.03
C LEU A 136 2.32 0.91 0.62
N PHE A 137 3.24 0.30 -0.15
CA PHE A 137 3.53 0.71 -1.52
C PHE A 137 2.30 0.57 -2.44
N TYR A 138 1.59 -0.57 -2.38
CA TYR A 138 0.42 -0.80 -3.22
C TYR A 138 -0.71 0.20 -2.93
N VAL A 139 -1.01 0.44 -1.66
CA VAL A 139 -2.03 1.42 -1.26
C VAL A 139 -1.64 2.82 -1.74
N LEU A 140 -0.38 3.21 -1.56
CA LEU A 140 0.08 4.54 -1.97
C LEU A 140 0.13 4.69 -3.50
N PHE A 141 0.79 3.76 -4.21
CA PHE A 141 1.00 3.87 -5.65
C PHE A 141 -0.31 3.68 -6.43
N PHE A 142 -0.99 2.57 -6.22
CA PHE A 142 -2.23 2.27 -6.94
C PHE A 142 -3.39 3.17 -6.48
N GLY A 143 -3.42 3.57 -5.20
CA GLY A 143 -4.37 4.56 -4.70
C GLY A 143 -4.16 5.92 -5.34
N PHE A 144 -2.90 6.37 -5.47
CA PHE A 144 -2.59 7.63 -6.15
C PHE A 144 -2.89 7.55 -7.65
N LEU A 145 -2.61 6.42 -8.31
CA LEU A 145 -2.96 6.21 -9.70
C LEU A 145 -4.49 6.26 -9.91
N THR A 146 -5.27 5.67 -9.01
CA THR A 146 -6.75 5.77 -9.01
C THR A 146 -7.21 7.23 -8.87
N LEU A 147 -6.58 8.00 -7.97
CA LEU A 147 -6.86 9.43 -7.84
C LEU A 147 -6.55 10.19 -9.14
N LEU A 148 -5.42 9.92 -9.79
CA LEU A 148 -5.08 10.55 -11.07
C LEU A 148 -6.12 10.22 -12.16
N MET A 149 -6.57 8.96 -12.22
CA MET A 149 -7.64 8.56 -13.14
C MET A 149 -8.98 9.27 -12.84
N TYR A 150 -9.23 9.61 -11.60
CA TYR A 150 -10.40 10.41 -11.22
C TYR A 150 -10.23 11.90 -11.59
N GLU A 151 -9.10 12.51 -11.31
CA GLU A 151 -8.85 13.95 -11.47
C GLU A 151 -8.54 14.37 -12.91
N VAL A 152 -7.74 13.60 -13.66
CA VAL A 152 -7.25 13.96 -15.00
C VAL A 152 -8.30 13.58 -16.06
N LYS A 153 -9.32 14.43 -16.21
CA LYS A 153 -10.45 14.18 -17.14
C LYS A 153 -10.07 14.20 -18.63
N THR A 154 -8.91 14.74 -18.96
CA THR A 154 -8.36 14.70 -20.34
C THR A 154 -7.93 13.31 -20.77
N ILE A 155 -7.68 12.37 -19.83
CA ILE A 155 -7.48 10.96 -20.14
C ILE A 155 -8.85 10.33 -20.49
N PRO A 156 -8.97 9.61 -21.63
CA PRO A 156 -10.23 8.98 -22.03
C PRO A 156 -10.79 8.00 -21.00
N LYS A 157 -12.11 7.93 -20.86
CA LYS A 157 -12.79 7.07 -19.87
C LYS A 157 -12.45 5.59 -20.04
N TYR A 158 -12.26 5.12 -21.28
CA TYR A 158 -11.91 3.72 -21.58
C TYR A 158 -10.50 3.33 -21.09
N ILE A 159 -9.62 4.30 -20.76
CA ILE A 159 -8.33 4.08 -20.08
C ILE A 159 -8.51 4.23 -18.57
N ARG A 160 -9.19 5.29 -18.13
CA ARG A 160 -9.34 5.60 -16.69
C ARG A 160 -10.05 4.48 -15.93
N LEU A 161 -11.11 3.91 -16.47
CA LEU A 161 -11.88 2.90 -15.77
C LEU A 161 -11.11 1.60 -15.57
N PRO A 162 -10.52 0.94 -16.60
CA PRO A 162 -9.71 -0.26 -16.40
C PRO A 162 -8.53 -0.04 -15.46
N VAL A 163 -7.81 1.07 -15.60
CA VAL A 163 -6.66 1.39 -14.71
C VAL A 163 -7.12 1.50 -13.26
N SER A 164 -8.27 2.15 -13.00
CA SER A 164 -8.80 2.24 -11.63
C SER A 164 -9.23 0.89 -11.08
N VAL A 165 -9.90 0.05 -11.88
CA VAL A 165 -10.34 -1.30 -11.46
C VAL A 165 -9.14 -2.18 -11.14
N ILE A 166 -8.13 -2.22 -12.01
CA ILE A 166 -6.90 -2.98 -11.79
C ILE A 166 -6.16 -2.46 -10.53
N SER A 167 -6.10 -1.15 -10.36
CA SER A 167 -5.47 -0.54 -9.18
C SER A 167 -6.18 -0.96 -7.88
N LEU A 168 -7.50 -0.91 -7.84
CA LEU A 168 -8.28 -1.36 -6.69
C LEU A 168 -8.12 -2.86 -6.44
N PHE A 169 -8.09 -3.68 -7.49
CA PHE A 169 -7.80 -5.10 -7.36
C PHE A 169 -6.47 -5.34 -6.63
N PHE A 170 -5.39 -4.67 -7.04
CA PHE A 170 -4.10 -4.80 -6.38
C PHE A 170 -4.10 -4.30 -4.93
N ILE A 171 -4.77 -3.18 -4.64
CA ILE A 171 -4.88 -2.65 -3.26
C ILE A 171 -5.52 -3.67 -2.32
N PHE A 172 -6.59 -4.34 -2.75
CA PHE A 172 -7.34 -5.26 -1.88
C PHE A 172 -6.79 -6.68 -1.88
N SER A 173 -6.10 -7.11 -2.94
CA SER A 173 -5.52 -8.46 -3.02
C SER A 173 -4.17 -8.58 -2.32
N ILE A 174 -3.36 -7.51 -2.26
CA ILE A 174 -2.01 -7.59 -1.71
C ILE A 174 -1.98 -7.95 -0.21
N PRO A 175 -2.85 -7.43 0.69
CA PRO A 175 -2.84 -7.83 2.09
C PRO A 175 -3.02 -9.34 2.26
N TYR A 176 -4.00 -9.91 1.56
CA TYR A 176 -4.26 -11.35 1.55
C TYR A 176 -3.04 -12.13 1.04
N SER A 177 -2.48 -11.71 -0.12
CA SER A 177 -1.31 -12.36 -0.69
C SER A 177 -0.10 -12.40 0.27
N ARG A 178 0.14 -11.32 1.05
CA ARG A 178 1.30 -11.26 1.96
C ARG A 178 1.17 -12.19 3.17
N VAL A 179 -0.04 -12.35 3.71
CA VAL A 179 -0.32 -13.32 4.78
C VAL A 179 -0.28 -14.74 4.24
N TYR A 180 -0.96 -15.00 3.11
CA TYR A 180 -0.99 -16.31 2.46
C TYR A 180 0.42 -16.86 2.14
N LEU A 181 1.32 -15.99 1.67
CA LEU A 181 2.70 -16.37 1.35
C LEU A 181 3.59 -16.60 2.59
N GLY A 182 3.06 -16.39 3.81
CA GLY A 182 3.83 -16.47 5.05
C GLY A 182 4.90 -15.40 5.18
N ALA A 183 4.76 -14.29 4.44
CA ALA A 183 5.76 -13.23 4.40
C ALA A 183 5.57 -12.16 5.48
N HIS A 184 4.35 -11.98 5.96
CA HIS A 184 3.94 -11.00 6.95
C HIS A 184 2.81 -11.53 7.83
N TRP A 185 2.76 -11.05 9.07
CA TRP A 185 1.63 -11.22 9.96
C TRP A 185 0.42 -10.39 9.52
N PHE A 186 -0.79 -10.77 9.96
CA PHE A 186 -2.01 -10.01 9.68
C PHE A 186 -1.91 -8.56 10.17
N THR A 187 -1.36 -8.34 11.37
CA THR A 187 -1.19 -6.99 11.91
C THR A 187 -0.16 -6.15 11.14
N ASP A 188 0.86 -6.76 10.49
CA ASP A 188 1.81 -6.05 9.61
C ASP A 188 1.12 -5.51 8.36
N VAL A 189 0.25 -6.30 7.75
CA VAL A 189 -0.47 -5.90 6.54
C VAL A 189 -1.53 -4.84 6.86
N THR A 190 -2.21 -4.97 8.01
CA THR A 190 -3.15 -3.97 8.50
C THR A 190 -2.45 -2.63 8.77
N ALA A 191 -1.31 -2.65 9.45
CA ALA A 191 -0.50 -1.45 9.68
C ALA A 191 -0.01 -0.83 8.37
N GLY A 192 0.47 -1.65 7.43
CA GLY A 192 0.88 -1.20 6.09
C GLY A 192 -0.26 -0.54 5.33
N PHE A 193 -1.49 -1.05 5.47
CA PHE A 193 -2.68 -0.49 4.84
C PHE A 193 -3.07 0.85 5.45
N LEU A 194 -3.14 0.96 6.78
CA LEU A 194 -3.44 2.21 7.48
C LEU A 194 -2.42 3.30 7.15
N LEU A 195 -1.13 2.96 7.23
CA LEU A 195 -0.04 3.88 6.92
C LEU A 195 -0.07 4.29 5.44
N GLY A 196 -0.38 3.36 4.54
CA GLY A 196 -0.56 3.61 3.12
C GLY A 196 -1.67 4.62 2.84
N LEU A 197 -2.82 4.51 3.53
CA LEU A 197 -3.91 5.48 3.42
C LEU A 197 -3.52 6.86 3.95
N ILE A 198 -2.76 6.94 5.04
CA ILE A 198 -2.25 8.20 5.59
C ILE A 198 -1.31 8.86 4.58
N CYS A 199 -0.34 8.12 4.05
CA CYS A 199 0.60 8.62 3.04
C CYS A 199 -0.13 9.06 1.76
N LEU A 200 -1.11 8.27 1.31
CA LEU A 200 -1.95 8.59 0.15
C LEU A 200 -2.72 9.91 0.36
N TYR A 201 -3.30 10.10 1.54
CA TYR A 201 -3.99 11.35 1.86
C TYR A 201 -3.03 12.54 1.80
N ILE A 202 -1.86 12.44 2.43
CA ILE A 202 -0.84 13.51 2.43
C ILE A 202 -0.44 13.84 0.98
N LEU A 203 -0.10 12.83 0.19
CA LEU A 203 0.30 12.99 -1.21
C LEU A 203 -0.83 13.62 -2.05
N SER A 204 -2.08 13.18 -1.83
CA SER A 204 -3.26 13.71 -2.51
C SER A 204 -3.50 15.18 -2.19
N VAL A 205 -3.39 15.58 -0.93
CA VAL A 205 -3.53 16.98 -0.51
C VAL A 205 -2.45 17.87 -1.14
N LEU A 206 -1.20 17.40 -1.15
CA LEU A 206 -0.09 18.11 -1.79
C LEU A 206 -0.28 18.23 -3.29
N TYR A 207 -0.75 17.19 -3.95
CA TYR A 207 -1.07 17.19 -5.37
C TYR A 207 -2.20 18.17 -5.70
N LEU A 208 -3.32 18.12 -4.97
CA LEU A 208 -4.49 18.95 -5.24
C LEU A 208 -4.27 20.44 -4.93
N LYS A 209 -3.40 20.76 -3.97
CA LYS A 209 -3.04 22.17 -3.65
C LYS A 209 -2.17 22.84 -4.72
N ARG A 210 -1.39 22.08 -5.49
CA ARG A 210 -0.56 22.67 -6.56
C ARG A 210 -1.39 22.85 -7.82
N PRO A 211 -1.56 24.08 -8.36
CA PRO A 211 -2.22 24.28 -9.63
C PRO A 211 -1.45 23.54 -10.74
N SER A 212 -2.17 22.87 -11.64
CA SER A 212 -1.55 22.36 -12.87
C SER A 212 -1.13 23.54 -13.73
N PRO A 213 0.08 23.52 -14.32
CA PRO A 213 0.42 24.51 -15.34
C PRO A 213 -0.66 24.50 -16.43
N LYS A 214 -1.18 25.65 -16.79
CA LYS A 214 -2.12 25.74 -17.94
C LYS A 214 -1.42 25.18 -19.16
N LYS A 215 -2.05 24.19 -19.80
CA LYS A 215 -1.61 23.69 -21.09
C LYS A 215 -1.78 24.74 -22.17
#